data_364b8b2f96de92db854de254a75219b2
#
_entry.id   364b8b2f96de92db854de254a75219b2
#
_cell.length_a   1.000
_cell.length_b   1.000
_cell.length_c   1.000
_cell.angle_alpha   90.00
_cell.angle_beta   90.00
_cell.angle_gamma   90.00
#
_symmetry.space_group_name_H-M   'P 1'
#
loop_
_entity.id
_entity.type
_entity.pdbx_description
1 polymer ?
#
loop_
_entity_poly.entity_id
_entity_poly.type
_entity_poly.pdbx_seq_one_letter_code
_entity_poly.pdbx_strand_id
1 'polypeptide(L)'
;MAILGLGTDIVEIGRIEAVIERSGERFARRILTDAEWAHYQRHQQPARFLAKRFAVKEAAAKAFGTGMRNGLAFNQFEVSNDELGKPCLHFLAMAADLAKQMGVRHVHVTLADERRYACATVIIES
;
A
#
# COMPACT_ATOMS: atom_id res chain seq x y z
N MET A 1 16.90 6.96 16.47
CA MET A 1 15.49 6.64 16.69
C MET A 1 14.60 7.85 16.56
N ALA A 2 14.34 8.23 15.33
CA ALA A 2 13.48 9.37 15.05
C ALA A 2 12.47 8.99 13.98
N ILE A 3 11.31 9.61 14.05
CA ILE A 3 10.32 9.47 12.98
C ILE A 3 10.83 10.26 11.78
N LEU A 4 10.96 9.58 10.66
CA LEU A 4 11.43 10.17 9.41
C LEU A 4 10.26 10.60 8.53
N GLY A 5 9.11 9.99 8.69
CA GLY A 5 7.95 10.34 7.90
C GLY A 5 6.69 9.68 8.41
N LEU A 6 5.57 10.33 8.09
CA LEU A 6 4.24 9.88 8.46
C LEU A 6 3.34 10.11 7.26
N GLY A 7 2.58 9.11 6.88
CA GLY A 7 1.62 9.23 5.79
C GLY A 7 0.30 8.59 6.14
N THR A 8 -0.76 9.17 5.66
CA THR A 8 -2.09 8.59 5.79
C THR A 8 -2.84 8.75 4.49
N ASP A 9 -3.74 7.82 4.23
CA ASP A 9 -4.58 7.88 3.05
C ASP A 9 -5.93 7.26 3.34
N ILE A 10 -6.96 7.78 2.70
CA ILE A 10 -8.31 7.24 2.79
C ILE A 10 -8.84 7.04 1.37
N VAL A 11 -9.46 5.90 1.14
CA VAL A 11 -9.95 5.51 -0.18
C VAL A 11 -11.40 5.08 -0.07
N GLU A 12 -12.22 5.62 -0.94
CA GLU A 12 -13.61 5.18 -1.06
C GLU A 12 -13.64 3.90 -1.89
N ILE A 13 -14.14 2.83 -1.30
CA ILE A 13 -14.12 1.50 -1.94
C ILE A 13 -14.92 1.51 -3.25
N GLY A 14 -16.02 2.26 -3.28
CA GLY A 14 -16.84 2.39 -4.50
C GLY A 14 -16.08 2.94 -5.69
N ARG A 15 -15.11 3.83 -5.45
CA ARG A 15 -14.27 4.35 -6.53
C ARG A 15 -13.35 3.28 -7.10
N ILE A 16 -12.86 2.40 -6.26
CA ILE A 16 -12.02 1.28 -6.72
C ILE A 16 -12.87 0.29 -7.52
N GLU A 17 -14.10 0.02 -7.07
CA GLU A 17 -15.03 -0.82 -7.83
C GLU A 17 -15.26 -0.26 -9.24
N ALA A 18 -15.48 1.05 -9.33
CA ALA A 18 -15.70 1.71 -10.61
C ALA A 18 -14.48 1.61 -11.53
N VAL A 19 -13.28 1.75 -10.97
CA VAL A 19 -12.06 1.63 -11.76
C VAL A 19 -11.88 0.21 -12.27
N ILE A 20 -12.17 -0.79 -11.45
CA ILE A 20 -12.08 -2.20 -11.85
C ILE A 20 -13.07 -2.47 -12.99
N GLU A 21 -14.28 -1.94 -12.90
CA GLU A 21 -15.28 -2.11 -13.96
C GLU A 21 -14.82 -1.53 -15.29
N ARG A 22 -14.19 -0.35 -15.25
CA ARG A 22 -13.71 0.32 -16.46
C ARG A 22 -12.50 -0.33 -17.08
N SER A 23 -11.53 -0.71 -16.26
CA SER A 23 -10.21 -1.12 -16.73
C SER A 23 -9.95 -2.62 -16.59
N GLY A 24 -10.88 -3.36 -16.01
CA GLY A 24 -10.68 -4.76 -15.73
C GLY A 24 -9.49 -4.97 -14.80
N GLU A 25 -8.62 -5.90 -15.15
CA GLU A 25 -7.49 -6.25 -14.31
C GLU A 25 -6.32 -5.28 -14.41
N ARG A 26 -6.36 -4.36 -15.37
CA ARG A 26 -5.21 -3.48 -15.64
C ARG A 26 -4.80 -2.66 -14.43
N PHE A 27 -5.78 -2.05 -13.75
CA PHE A 27 -5.49 -1.23 -12.58
C PHE A 27 -4.91 -2.07 -11.45
N ALA A 28 -5.54 -3.21 -11.16
CA ALA A 28 -5.07 -4.09 -10.09
C ALA A 28 -3.65 -4.58 -10.36
N ARG A 29 -3.37 -4.96 -11.60
CA ARG A 29 -2.03 -5.41 -12.00
C ARG A 29 -0.98 -4.33 -11.80
N ARG A 30 -1.34 -3.08 -12.03
CA ARG A 30 -0.43 -1.96 -11.86
C ARG A 30 -0.13 -1.68 -10.38
N ILE A 31 -1.11 -1.93 -9.51
CA ILE A 31 -1.00 -1.64 -8.08
C ILE A 31 -0.31 -2.77 -7.32
N LEU A 32 -0.62 -4.01 -7.66
CA LEU A 32 -0.25 -5.18 -6.86
C LEU A 32 1.06 -5.80 -7.29
N THR A 33 1.83 -6.30 -6.32
CA THR A 33 2.97 -7.15 -6.60
C THR A 33 2.46 -8.54 -7.01
N ASP A 34 3.34 -9.40 -7.50
CA ASP A 34 2.95 -10.75 -7.90
C ASP A 34 2.34 -11.54 -6.73
N ALA A 35 2.92 -11.41 -5.54
CA ALA A 35 2.40 -12.09 -4.36
C ALA A 35 1.00 -11.59 -4.00
N GLU A 36 0.79 -10.27 -4.04
CA GLU A 36 -0.51 -9.67 -3.76
C GLU A 36 -1.53 -10.04 -4.83
N TRP A 37 -1.09 -10.14 -6.08
CA TRP A 37 -1.97 -10.52 -7.20
C TRP A 37 -2.56 -11.91 -6.96
N ALA A 38 -1.77 -12.84 -6.48
CA ALA A 38 -2.25 -14.20 -6.19
C ALA A 38 -3.38 -14.20 -5.17
N HIS A 39 -3.26 -13.36 -4.13
CA HIS A 39 -4.31 -13.19 -3.13
C HIS A 39 -5.54 -12.52 -3.71
N TYR A 40 -5.34 -11.49 -4.53
CA TYR A 40 -6.42 -10.74 -5.16
C TYR A 40 -7.32 -11.65 -5.99
N GLN A 41 -6.72 -12.54 -6.76
CA GLN A 41 -7.46 -13.42 -7.65
C GLN A 41 -8.37 -14.39 -6.89
N ARG A 42 -8.05 -14.70 -5.64
CA ARG A 42 -8.81 -15.65 -4.83
C ARG A 42 -9.70 -14.98 -3.80
N HIS A 43 -9.63 -13.66 -3.69
CA HIS A 43 -10.34 -12.95 -2.64
C HIS A 43 -11.83 -12.83 -2.96
N GLN A 44 -12.66 -13.01 -1.93
CA GLN A 44 -14.12 -12.92 -2.10
C GLN A 44 -14.60 -11.48 -2.31
N GLN A 45 -13.82 -10.51 -1.85
CA GLN A 45 -14.12 -9.09 -1.98
C GLN A 45 -12.93 -8.37 -2.60
N PRO A 46 -12.69 -8.57 -3.90
CA PRO A 46 -11.46 -8.07 -4.53
C PRO A 46 -11.33 -6.56 -4.52
N ALA A 47 -12.42 -5.82 -4.70
CA ALA A 47 -12.35 -4.36 -4.67
C ALA A 47 -11.94 -3.84 -3.29
N ARG A 48 -12.46 -4.43 -2.23
CA ARG A 48 -12.08 -4.05 -0.87
C ARG A 48 -10.62 -4.40 -0.60
N PHE A 49 -10.19 -5.58 -1.02
CA PHE A 49 -8.80 -6.00 -0.91
C PHE A 49 -7.88 -4.99 -1.61
N LEU A 50 -8.22 -4.64 -2.84
CA LEU A 50 -7.41 -3.70 -3.63
C LEU A 50 -7.41 -2.31 -3.02
N ALA A 51 -8.55 -1.83 -2.53
CA ALA A 51 -8.65 -0.52 -1.90
C ALA A 51 -7.74 -0.42 -0.67
N LYS A 52 -7.68 -1.47 0.12
CA LYS A 52 -6.84 -1.50 1.32
C LYS A 52 -5.36 -1.48 0.96
N ARG A 53 -4.96 -2.26 -0.03
CA ARG A 53 -3.58 -2.27 -0.52
C ARG A 53 -3.20 -0.92 -1.11
N PHE A 54 -4.09 -0.35 -1.91
CA PHE A 54 -3.88 0.96 -2.52
C PHE A 54 -3.68 2.04 -1.44
N ALA A 55 -4.52 2.04 -0.40
CA ALA A 55 -4.40 3.02 0.68
C ALA A 55 -3.05 2.93 1.39
N VAL A 56 -2.56 1.72 1.66
CA VAL A 56 -1.26 1.54 2.31
C VAL A 56 -0.14 2.10 1.45
N LYS A 57 -0.17 1.82 0.14
CA LYS A 57 0.90 2.24 -0.76
C LYS A 57 0.93 3.76 -0.93
N GLU A 58 -0.25 4.38 -1.02
CA GLU A 58 -0.35 5.84 -1.05
C GLU A 58 0.16 6.45 0.25
N ALA A 59 -0.23 5.88 1.39
CA ALA A 59 0.24 6.35 2.69
C ALA A 59 1.77 6.23 2.82
N ALA A 60 2.33 5.12 2.32
CA ALA A 60 3.78 4.92 2.32
C ALA A 60 4.50 5.97 1.49
N ALA A 61 3.98 6.26 0.30
CA ALA A 61 4.58 7.29 -0.56
C ALA A 61 4.53 8.65 0.10
N LYS A 62 3.45 8.96 0.79
CA LYS A 62 3.34 10.19 1.56
C LYS A 62 4.34 10.23 2.73
N ALA A 63 4.57 9.09 3.37
CA ALA A 63 5.55 8.99 4.46
C ALA A 63 6.97 9.30 3.96
N PHE A 64 7.30 8.88 2.73
CA PHE A 64 8.56 9.24 2.10
C PHE A 64 8.63 10.73 1.74
N GLY A 65 7.49 11.39 1.66
CA GLY A 65 7.42 12.80 1.30
C GLY A 65 7.46 13.08 -0.19
N THR A 66 7.48 12.04 -1.01
CA THR A 66 7.65 12.19 -2.46
C THR A 66 6.36 11.97 -3.25
N GLY A 67 5.42 11.19 -2.70
CA GLY A 67 4.34 10.64 -3.51
C GLY A 67 4.90 9.63 -4.50
N MET A 68 4.08 9.19 -5.44
CA MET A 68 4.49 8.21 -6.46
C MET A 68 5.18 8.91 -7.63
N ARG A 69 6.41 9.36 -7.39
CA ARG A 69 7.20 10.04 -8.42
C ARG A 69 8.67 9.62 -8.27
N ASN A 70 9.51 10.06 -9.19
CA ASN A 70 10.97 9.83 -9.17
C ASN A 70 11.33 8.35 -9.18
N GLY A 71 10.59 7.56 -9.97
CA GLY A 71 10.85 6.13 -10.11
C GLY A 71 10.10 5.25 -9.14
N LEU A 72 9.38 5.83 -8.18
CA LEU A 72 8.56 5.05 -7.28
C LEU A 72 7.28 4.59 -7.97
N ALA A 73 6.89 3.36 -7.71
CA ALA A 73 5.67 2.77 -8.27
C ALA A 73 5.00 1.90 -7.21
N PHE A 74 3.71 1.72 -7.37
CA PHE A 74 2.90 0.98 -6.39
C PHE A 74 3.41 -0.43 -6.12
N ASN A 75 3.89 -1.13 -7.15
CA ASN A 75 4.36 -2.51 -7.00
C ASN A 75 5.74 -2.62 -6.34
N GLN A 76 6.29 -1.52 -5.86
CA GLN A 76 7.51 -1.52 -5.06
C GLN A 76 7.21 -1.52 -3.57
N PHE A 77 5.95 -1.46 -3.21
CA PHE A 77 5.46 -1.54 -1.83
C PHE A 77 4.63 -2.79 -1.72
N GLU A 78 5.02 -3.71 -0.86
CA GLU A 78 4.31 -4.97 -0.74
C GLU A 78 3.71 -5.12 0.64
N VAL A 79 2.42 -5.41 0.69
CA VAL A 79 1.70 -5.61 1.95
C VAL A 79 1.45 -7.09 2.13
N SER A 80 1.81 -7.59 3.29
CA SER A 80 1.50 -8.96 3.69
C SER A 80 0.86 -8.92 5.07
N ASN A 81 0.40 -10.07 5.54
CA ASN A 81 -0.17 -10.17 6.87
C ASN A 81 0.58 -11.26 7.62
N ASP A 82 0.85 -11.02 8.91
CA ASP A 82 1.47 -12.05 9.74
C ASP A 82 0.43 -13.09 10.17
N GLU A 83 0.84 -14.02 11.01
CA GLU A 83 -0.02 -15.11 11.46
C GLU A 83 -1.27 -14.64 12.19
N LEU A 84 -1.21 -13.47 12.82
CA LEU A 84 -2.33 -12.90 13.55
C LEU A 84 -3.15 -11.94 12.70
N GLY A 85 -2.79 -11.77 11.42
CA GLY A 85 -3.47 -10.87 10.51
C GLY A 85 -2.97 -9.44 10.52
N LYS A 86 -1.90 -9.15 11.27
CA LYS A 86 -1.34 -7.81 11.33
C LYS A 86 -0.68 -7.46 9.99
N PRO A 87 -0.99 -6.27 9.42
CA PRO A 87 -0.35 -5.88 8.17
C PRO A 87 1.13 -5.58 8.37
N CYS A 88 1.91 -5.99 7.37
CA CYS A 88 3.35 -5.74 7.30
C CYS A 88 3.64 -5.12 5.95
N LEU A 89 4.52 -4.13 5.92
CA LEU A 89 4.86 -3.41 4.70
C LEU A 89 6.34 -3.60 4.40
N HIS A 90 6.62 -4.00 3.16
CA HIS A 90 7.98 -4.22 2.67
C HIS A 90 8.25 -3.32 1.48
N PHE A 91 9.46 -2.79 1.42
CA PHE A 91 9.90 -1.95 0.30
C PHE A 91 10.76 -2.77 -0.65
N LEU A 92 10.51 -2.62 -1.95
CA LEU A 92 11.20 -3.33 -3.01
C LEU A 92 11.81 -2.33 -3.99
N ALA A 93 12.85 -2.77 -4.72
CA ALA A 93 13.43 -1.98 -5.81
C ALA A 93 13.75 -0.53 -5.39
N MET A 94 13.30 0.46 -6.16
CA MET A 94 13.59 1.88 -5.88
C MET A 94 13.09 2.33 -4.51
N ALA A 95 11.94 1.80 -4.06
CA ALA A 95 11.43 2.13 -2.74
C ALA A 95 12.38 1.64 -1.64
N ALA A 96 12.96 0.45 -1.83
CA ALA A 96 13.96 -0.07 -0.89
C ALA A 96 15.22 0.80 -0.88
N ASP A 97 15.67 1.23 -2.06
CA ASP A 97 16.84 2.10 -2.17
C ASP A 97 16.62 3.43 -1.47
N LEU A 98 15.44 4.03 -1.69
CA LEU A 98 15.10 5.30 -1.06
C LEU A 98 15.02 5.15 0.46
N ALA A 99 14.39 4.09 0.94
CA ALA A 99 14.30 3.83 2.37
C ALA A 99 15.70 3.73 3.00
N LYS A 100 16.61 3.05 2.32
CA LYS A 100 17.98 2.92 2.79
C LYS A 100 18.69 4.27 2.83
N GLN A 101 18.52 5.07 1.77
CA GLN A 101 19.12 6.40 1.72
C GLN A 101 18.62 7.32 2.83
N MET A 102 17.36 7.18 3.19
CA MET A 102 16.76 7.98 4.26
C MET A 102 17.12 7.48 5.65
N GLY A 103 17.67 6.28 5.75
CA GLY A 103 18.01 5.70 7.04
C GLY A 103 16.85 5.02 7.73
N VAL A 104 15.85 4.58 6.96
CA VAL A 104 14.70 3.87 7.52
C VAL A 104 15.11 2.52 8.06
N ARG A 105 14.81 2.26 9.33
CA ARG A 105 15.09 0.98 9.99
C ARG A 105 13.82 0.27 10.43
N HIS A 106 12.77 1.04 10.69
CA HIS A 106 11.51 0.47 11.16
C HIS A 106 10.36 1.08 10.40
N VAL A 107 9.39 0.25 10.05
CA VAL A 107 8.18 0.66 9.35
C VAL A 107 7.00 0.17 10.16
N HIS A 108 6.07 1.08 10.42
CA HIS A 108 4.85 0.76 11.14
C HIS A 108 3.69 1.06 10.21
N VAL A 109 2.76 0.12 10.10
CA VAL A 109 1.58 0.30 9.26
C VAL A 109 0.34 -0.14 10.01
N THR A 110 -0.72 0.62 9.85
CA THR A 110 -2.03 0.22 10.34
C THR A 110 -3.05 0.45 9.23
N LEU A 111 -4.07 -0.37 9.25
CA LEU A 111 -5.13 -0.40 8.26
C LEU A 111 -6.46 -0.49 8.96
N ALA A 112 -7.43 0.26 8.48
CA ALA A 112 -8.80 0.14 8.96
C ALA A 112 -9.73 0.26 7.77
N ASP A 113 -10.82 -0.47 7.79
CA ASP A 113 -11.84 -0.33 6.77
C ASP A 113 -13.21 -0.47 7.42
N GLU A 114 -14.15 0.17 6.79
CA GLU A 114 -15.53 0.10 7.19
C GLU A 114 -16.36 -0.10 5.92
N ARG A 115 -17.65 0.10 5.97
CA ARG A 115 -18.52 -0.23 4.84
C ARG A 115 -18.10 0.43 3.53
N ARG A 116 -17.70 1.72 3.57
CA ARG A 116 -17.44 2.51 2.38
C ARG A 116 -16.00 2.90 2.16
N TYR A 117 -15.20 2.90 3.21
CA TYR A 117 -13.86 3.48 3.15
C TYR A 117 -12.81 2.53 3.71
N ALA A 118 -11.63 2.60 3.13
CA ALA A 118 -10.44 1.98 3.68
C ALA A 118 -9.45 3.10 3.98
N CYS A 119 -8.75 3.02 5.09
CA CYS A 119 -7.72 4.01 5.40
C CYS A 119 -6.48 3.31 5.94
N ALA A 120 -5.35 3.97 5.77
CA ALA A 120 -4.07 3.43 6.21
C ALA A 120 -3.20 4.54 6.75
N THR A 121 -2.34 4.20 7.70
CA THR A 121 -1.33 5.10 8.22
C THR A 121 0.00 4.37 8.23
N VAL A 122 1.04 5.04 7.75
CA VAL A 122 2.40 4.50 7.69
C VAL A 122 3.33 5.46 8.41
N ILE A 123 4.17 4.91 9.29
CA ILE A 123 5.22 5.66 9.96
C ILE A 123 6.53 4.98 9.61
N ILE A 124 7.51 5.78 9.18
CA ILE A 124 8.87 5.29 8.94
C ILE A 124 9.81 5.94 9.96
N GLU A 125 10.74 5.16 10.44
CA GLU A 125 11.54 5.52 11.60
C GLU A 125 12.98 5.06 11.40
N SER A 126 13.91 5.86 11.88
CA SER A 126 15.32 5.50 11.83
C SER A 126 15.73 4.50 12.89
#